data_f77bebdab473399bf1c82b0ea4886e28
#
_entry.id   f77bebdab473399bf1c82b0ea4886e28
#
_cell.length_a   1.000
_cell.length_b   1.000
_cell.length_c   1.000
_cell.angle_alpha   90.00
_cell.angle_beta   90.00
_cell.angle_gamma   90.00
#
_symmetry.space_group_name_H-M   'P 1'
#
loop_
_entity.id
_entity.type
_entity.pdbx_description
1 polymer ?
#
loop_
_entity_poly.entity_id
_entity_poly.type
_entity_poly.pdbx_seq_one_letter_code
_entity_poly.pdbx_strand_id
1 'polypeptide(L)'
;MVNKDLEVKVAQVQAGGIAEELGIEPKDVLVSINHRPVADLLDYMDLMLEEVLTLQIQKQDGQVWDLTVEKDVCEDLGMTFEPELMDRPKSCKNKCVFCFIDQLPKGMRSTVYFKDDDWRLSYLYGNYVTFTNVTKEELDRICERR
;
A
#
# COMPACT_ATOMS: atom_id res chain seq x y z
N MET A 1 -1.05 -5.74 -15.41
CA MET A 1 -1.41 -7.04 -14.80
C MET A 1 -1.38 -6.87 -13.29
N VAL A 2 -2.53 -6.75 -12.67
CA VAL A 2 -2.63 -6.75 -11.21
C VAL A 2 -2.16 -8.12 -10.74
N ASN A 3 -1.13 -8.14 -9.91
CA ASN A 3 -0.60 -9.39 -9.36
C ASN A 3 -1.69 -10.00 -8.47
N LYS A 4 -2.30 -11.08 -8.93
CA LYS A 4 -3.47 -11.75 -8.33
C LYS A 4 -3.15 -12.46 -6.99
N ASP A 5 -1.90 -12.36 -6.54
CA ASP A 5 -1.37 -13.10 -5.39
C ASP A 5 -1.02 -12.20 -4.18
N LEU A 6 -1.29 -10.89 -4.24
CA LEU A 6 -1.06 -9.99 -3.12
C LEU A 6 -2.36 -9.78 -2.35
N GLU A 7 -2.50 -10.57 -1.29
CA GLU A 7 -3.56 -10.38 -0.30
C GLU A 7 -3.21 -9.17 0.57
N VAL A 8 -4.05 -8.14 0.54
CA VAL A 8 -3.93 -6.94 1.38
C VAL A 8 -4.41 -7.29 2.78
N LYS A 9 -3.50 -7.72 3.65
CA LYS A 9 -3.82 -8.16 5.02
C LYS A 9 -3.87 -7.01 5.99
N VAL A 10 -4.94 -6.97 6.78
CA VAL A 10 -5.07 -6.06 7.91
C VAL A 10 -4.08 -6.49 9.00
N ALA A 11 -3.15 -5.60 9.36
CA ALA A 11 -2.16 -5.83 10.41
C ALA A 11 -2.71 -5.48 11.78
N GLN A 12 -3.34 -4.31 11.90
CA GLN A 12 -3.91 -3.82 13.15
C GLN A 12 -5.20 -3.05 12.88
N VAL A 13 -6.09 -3.07 13.86
CA VAL A 13 -7.32 -2.30 13.88
C VAL A 13 -7.28 -1.42 15.12
N GLN A 14 -7.58 -0.14 14.94
CA GLN A 14 -7.58 0.86 16.03
C GLN A 14 -8.81 0.67 16.90
N ALA A 15 -8.61 0.60 18.21
CA ALA A 15 -9.69 0.53 19.18
C ALA A 15 -10.57 1.79 19.12
N GLY A 16 -11.88 1.60 19.00
CA GLY A 16 -12.87 2.69 18.82
C GLY A 16 -12.87 3.28 17.39
N GLY A 17 -12.18 2.66 16.41
CA GLY A 17 -12.22 3.06 15.03
C GLY A 17 -13.36 2.40 14.24
N ILE A 18 -13.68 2.94 13.07
CA ILE A 18 -14.74 2.46 12.19
C ILE A 18 -14.55 0.98 11.83
N ALA A 19 -13.31 0.55 11.56
CA ALA A 19 -13.03 -0.84 11.22
C ALA A 19 -13.38 -1.81 12.35
N GLU A 20 -13.14 -1.43 13.62
CA GLU A 20 -13.56 -2.23 14.78
C GLU A 20 -15.07 -2.33 14.88
N GLU A 21 -15.79 -1.21 14.69
CA GLU A 21 -17.25 -1.17 14.72
C GLU A 21 -17.88 -2.05 13.62
N LEU A 22 -17.21 -2.13 12.46
CA LEU A 22 -17.60 -3.01 11.35
C LEU A 22 -17.25 -4.48 11.58
N GLY A 23 -16.56 -4.82 12.67
CA GLY A 23 -16.12 -6.17 12.99
C GLY A 23 -14.95 -6.67 12.15
N ILE A 24 -14.13 -5.75 11.61
CA ILE A 24 -12.88 -6.09 10.94
C ILE A 24 -11.83 -6.41 11.99
N GLU A 25 -11.07 -7.48 11.77
CA GLU A 25 -10.07 -7.97 12.71
C GLU A 25 -8.68 -8.07 12.04
N PRO A 26 -7.61 -8.03 12.84
CA PRO A 26 -6.27 -8.32 12.33
C PRO A 26 -6.21 -9.68 11.62
N LYS A 27 -5.53 -9.75 10.48
CA LYS A 27 -5.41 -10.88 9.54
C LYS A 27 -6.59 -11.06 8.58
N ASP A 28 -7.65 -10.28 8.68
CA ASP A 28 -8.63 -10.21 7.60
C ASP A 28 -7.98 -9.64 6.32
N VAL A 29 -8.55 -9.95 5.17
CA VAL A 29 -8.02 -9.50 3.88
C VAL A 29 -8.98 -8.50 3.26
N LEU A 30 -8.47 -7.32 2.93
CA LEU A 30 -9.20 -6.33 2.14
C LEU A 30 -9.15 -6.73 0.66
N VAL A 31 -10.29 -7.07 0.09
CA VAL A 31 -10.41 -7.55 -1.29
C VAL A 31 -10.64 -6.39 -2.26
N SER A 32 -11.61 -5.52 -1.94
CA SER A 32 -11.95 -4.37 -2.77
C SER A 32 -12.61 -3.27 -1.96
N ILE A 33 -12.58 -2.05 -2.49
CA ILE A 33 -13.32 -0.88 -2.01
C ILE A 33 -14.12 -0.34 -3.19
N ASN A 34 -15.43 -0.15 -3.01
CA ASN A 34 -16.34 0.32 -4.06
C ASN A 34 -16.20 -0.50 -5.37
N HIS A 35 -16.06 -1.83 -5.24
CA HIS A 35 -15.82 -2.79 -6.32
C HIS A 35 -14.53 -2.54 -7.12
N ARG A 36 -13.61 -1.71 -6.61
CA ARG A 36 -12.28 -1.48 -7.17
C ARG A 36 -11.25 -2.28 -6.36
N PRO A 37 -10.41 -3.08 -7.02
CA PRO A 37 -9.35 -3.78 -6.32
C PRO A 37 -8.34 -2.78 -5.76
N VAL A 38 -7.85 -3.03 -4.55
CA VAL A 38 -6.80 -2.24 -3.92
C VAL A 38 -5.47 -2.93 -4.21
N ALA A 39 -4.62 -2.29 -5.01
CA ALA A 39 -3.33 -2.87 -5.39
C ALA A 39 -2.20 -2.43 -4.44
N ASP A 40 -2.30 -1.24 -3.88
CA ASP A 40 -1.32 -0.70 -2.93
C ASP A 40 -1.91 0.40 -2.04
N LEU A 41 -1.09 0.93 -1.14
CA LEU A 41 -1.48 1.97 -0.20
C LEU A 41 -2.02 3.24 -0.88
N LEU A 42 -1.52 3.60 -2.07
CA LEU A 42 -1.99 4.80 -2.76
C LEU A 42 -3.42 4.62 -3.29
N ASP A 43 -3.78 3.44 -3.81
CA ASP A 43 -5.15 3.15 -4.20
C ASP A 43 -6.09 3.19 -2.99
N TYR A 44 -5.63 2.65 -1.85
CA TYR A 44 -6.38 2.73 -0.60
C TYR A 44 -6.62 4.19 -0.21
N MET A 45 -5.58 5.02 -0.20
CA MET A 45 -5.70 6.43 0.19
C MET A 45 -6.64 7.21 -0.74
N ASP A 46 -6.57 6.98 -2.06
CA ASP A 46 -7.45 7.65 -3.01
C ASP A 46 -8.91 7.27 -2.80
N LEU A 47 -9.20 5.99 -2.55
CA LEU A 47 -10.55 5.49 -2.30
C LEU A 47 -11.10 5.96 -0.95
N MET A 48 -10.22 6.21 0.04
CA MET A 48 -10.61 6.76 1.34
C MET A 48 -11.12 8.21 1.28
N LEU A 49 -10.96 8.91 0.17
CA LEU A 49 -11.51 10.26 -0.03
C LEU A 49 -13.03 10.25 -0.32
N GLU A 50 -13.62 9.09 -0.56
CA GLU A 50 -15.07 8.96 -0.77
C GLU A 50 -15.80 8.89 0.58
N GLU A 51 -16.98 9.52 0.68
CA GLU A 51 -17.79 9.57 1.90
C GLU A 51 -18.55 8.26 2.15
N VAL A 52 -18.90 7.54 1.08
CA VAL A 52 -19.59 6.24 1.17
C VAL A 52 -18.70 5.16 0.59
N LEU A 53 -18.36 4.18 1.42
CA LEU A 53 -17.49 3.08 1.07
C LEU A 53 -18.23 1.74 1.20
N THR A 54 -18.10 0.91 0.19
CA THR A 54 -18.44 -0.51 0.25
C THR A 54 -17.16 -1.32 0.29
N LEU A 55 -16.83 -1.87 1.45
CA LEU A 55 -15.64 -2.68 1.69
C LEU A 55 -15.98 -4.15 1.48
N GLN A 56 -15.20 -4.84 0.70
CA GLN A 56 -15.26 -6.30 0.62
C GLN A 56 -14.09 -6.88 1.42
N ILE A 57 -14.43 -7.55 2.51
CA ILE A 57 -13.47 -8.12 3.45
C ILE A 57 -13.61 -9.64 3.45
N GLN A 58 -12.50 -10.34 3.26
CA GLN A 58 -12.44 -11.77 3.46
C GLN A 58 -11.98 -12.07 4.88
N LYS A 59 -12.82 -12.73 5.64
CA LYS A 59 -12.54 -13.15 7.01
C LYS A 59 -11.58 -14.35 7.03
N GLN A 60 -10.97 -14.61 8.18
CA GLN A 60 -10.02 -15.71 8.38
C GLN A 60 -10.64 -17.10 8.15
N ASP A 61 -11.95 -17.23 8.28
CA ASP A 61 -12.72 -18.46 7.98
C ASP A 61 -13.06 -18.64 6.49
N GLY A 62 -12.65 -17.68 5.65
CA GLY A 62 -12.90 -17.67 4.21
C GLY A 62 -14.22 -17.04 3.80
N GLN A 63 -15.05 -16.58 4.73
CA GLN A 63 -16.26 -15.86 4.39
C GLN A 63 -15.91 -14.47 3.84
N VAL A 64 -16.66 -14.02 2.86
CA VAL A 64 -16.53 -12.67 2.30
C VAL A 64 -17.71 -11.82 2.77
N TRP A 65 -17.39 -10.70 3.40
CA TRP A 65 -18.34 -9.74 3.90
C TRP A 65 -18.34 -8.49 3.05
N ASP A 66 -19.52 -8.01 2.69
CA ASP A 66 -19.71 -6.69 2.07
C ASP A 66 -20.21 -5.72 3.14
N LEU A 67 -19.37 -4.76 3.50
CA LEU A 67 -19.62 -3.80 4.57
C LEU A 67 -19.76 -2.41 3.96
N THR A 68 -20.86 -1.74 4.22
CA THR A 68 -21.06 -0.36 3.78
C THR A 68 -20.91 0.57 4.96
N VAL A 69 -20.11 1.62 4.79
CA VAL A 69 -19.87 2.66 5.80
C VAL A 69 -20.01 4.04 5.16
N GLU A 70 -20.60 4.95 5.89
CA GLU A 70 -20.63 6.38 5.61
C GLU A 70 -19.74 7.09 6.62
N LYS A 71 -18.83 7.93 6.12
CA LYS A 71 -17.82 8.61 6.94
C LYS A 71 -17.49 9.98 6.36
N ASP A 72 -16.87 10.84 7.16
CA ASP A 72 -16.26 12.07 6.66
C ASP A 72 -15.06 11.78 5.73
N VAL A 73 -14.84 12.65 4.73
CA VAL A 73 -13.73 12.54 3.78
C VAL A 73 -12.36 12.39 4.48
N CYS A 74 -12.17 13.11 5.59
CA CYS A 74 -10.92 13.09 6.35
C CYS A 74 -10.88 12.01 7.44
N GLU A 75 -11.93 11.23 7.61
CA GLU A 75 -12.00 10.19 8.63
C GLU A 75 -11.37 8.91 8.14
N ASP A 76 -10.43 8.36 8.94
CA ASP A 76 -9.76 7.09 8.65
C ASP A 76 -10.57 5.91 9.20
N LEU A 77 -10.53 4.77 8.51
CA LEU A 77 -11.18 3.55 8.99
C LEU A 77 -10.50 2.97 10.24
N GLY A 78 -9.27 3.37 10.53
CA GLY A 78 -8.51 2.89 11.68
C GLY A 78 -7.89 1.52 11.47
N MET A 79 -7.46 1.19 10.25
CA MET A 79 -6.73 -0.06 9.98
C MET A 79 -5.38 0.20 9.31
N THR A 80 -4.42 -0.64 9.67
CA THR A 80 -3.09 -0.67 9.06
C THR A 80 -2.86 -1.98 8.34
N PHE A 81 -1.91 -1.99 7.41
CA PHE A 81 -1.64 -3.15 6.56
C PHE A 81 -0.21 -3.63 6.70
N GLU A 82 0.04 -4.90 6.38
CA GLU A 82 1.39 -5.49 6.37
C GLU A 82 1.60 -6.28 5.06
N PRO A 83 2.60 -5.89 4.25
CA PRO A 83 3.51 -4.74 4.44
C PRO A 83 2.79 -3.38 4.28
N GLU A 84 3.38 -2.31 4.80
CA GLU A 84 2.77 -0.95 4.81
C GLU A 84 2.33 -0.48 3.42
N LEU A 85 3.13 -0.74 2.39
CA LEU A 85 2.77 -0.44 0.99
C LEU A 85 1.80 -1.47 0.37
N MET A 86 1.39 -2.49 1.14
CA MET A 86 0.61 -3.66 0.70
C MET A 86 1.33 -4.58 -0.28
N ASP A 87 2.53 -4.20 -0.75
CA ASP A 87 3.43 -5.01 -1.56
C ASP A 87 4.90 -4.69 -1.25
N ARG A 88 5.83 -5.32 -1.98
CA ARG A 88 7.26 -5.09 -1.78
C ARG A 88 7.70 -3.79 -2.45
N PRO A 89 8.45 -2.91 -1.74
CA PRO A 89 9.00 -1.71 -2.34
C PRO A 89 10.02 -2.05 -3.44
N LYS A 90 10.06 -1.21 -4.46
CA LYS A 90 10.97 -1.37 -5.60
C LYS A 90 12.38 -0.91 -5.25
N SER A 91 13.36 -1.69 -5.70
CA SER A 91 14.77 -1.37 -5.51
C SER A 91 15.41 -0.88 -6.81
N CYS A 92 16.31 0.08 -6.70
CA CYS A 92 17.08 0.61 -7.81
C CYS A 92 17.97 -0.47 -8.46
N LYS A 93 17.90 -0.59 -9.78
CA LYS A 93 18.70 -1.54 -10.56
C LYS A 93 19.98 -0.91 -11.14
N ASN A 94 20.18 0.40 -10.95
CA ASN A 94 21.32 1.12 -11.47
C ASN A 94 22.61 0.73 -10.75
N LYS A 95 23.74 0.83 -11.46
CA LYS A 95 25.10 0.62 -10.95
C LYS A 95 25.92 1.89 -11.14
N CYS A 96 25.50 2.97 -10.50
CA CYS A 96 26.18 4.24 -10.60
C CYS A 96 27.51 4.20 -9.86
N VAL A 97 28.59 4.72 -10.45
CA VAL A 97 29.94 4.78 -9.83
C VAL A 97 29.94 5.59 -8.53
N PHE A 98 29.02 6.52 -8.35
CA PHE A 98 28.88 7.35 -7.16
C PHE A 98 27.74 6.86 -6.22
N CYS A 99 27.23 5.63 -6.40
CA CYS A 99 26.18 5.09 -5.54
C CYS A 99 26.73 4.86 -4.13
N PHE A 100 26.32 5.69 -3.18
CA PHE A 100 26.78 5.58 -1.78
C PHE A 100 26.34 4.28 -1.10
N ILE A 101 25.23 3.65 -1.56
CA ILE A 101 24.83 2.33 -1.06
C ILE A 101 25.79 1.24 -1.51
N ASP A 102 26.21 1.27 -2.80
CA ASP A 102 27.18 0.29 -3.32
C ASP A 102 28.59 0.47 -2.71
N GLN A 103 28.88 1.65 -2.17
CA GLN A 103 30.14 1.98 -1.51
C GLN A 103 30.17 1.61 -0.02
N LEU A 104 29.04 1.17 0.55
CA LEU A 104 28.99 0.79 1.95
C LEU A 104 29.88 -0.41 2.26
N PRO A 105 30.53 -0.45 3.45
CA PRO A 105 31.31 -1.61 3.88
C PRO A 105 30.48 -2.89 3.87
N LYS A 106 31.09 -4.00 3.50
CA LYS A 106 30.44 -5.32 3.53
C LYS A 106 30.21 -5.77 4.98
N GLY A 107 29.15 -6.54 5.19
CA GLY A 107 28.87 -7.18 6.48
C GLY A 107 28.00 -6.35 7.43
N MET A 108 27.41 -5.25 6.96
CA MET A 108 26.38 -4.53 7.71
C MET A 108 25.01 -5.24 7.63
N ARG A 109 24.03 -4.80 8.41
CA ARG A 109 22.66 -5.31 8.35
C ARG A 109 22.09 -5.17 6.93
N SER A 110 21.30 -6.12 6.48
CA SER A 110 20.78 -6.18 5.10
C SER A 110 19.95 -4.94 4.69
N THR A 111 19.25 -4.33 5.65
CA THR A 111 18.42 -3.16 5.39
C THR A 111 19.17 -1.93 4.88
N VAL A 112 20.47 -1.77 5.22
CA VAL A 112 21.27 -0.61 4.75
C VAL A 112 21.69 -0.74 3.29
N TYR A 113 21.60 -1.94 2.71
CA TYR A 113 21.93 -2.18 1.30
C TYR A 113 20.72 -2.09 0.39
N PHE A 114 19.54 -1.81 0.94
CA PHE A 114 18.33 -1.60 0.13
C PHE A 114 18.43 -0.25 -0.58
N LYS A 115 18.41 -0.29 -1.90
CA LYS A 115 18.41 0.91 -2.75
C LYS A 115 16.96 1.28 -3.05
N ASP A 116 16.38 2.12 -2.26
CA ASP A 116 15.01 2.59 -2.50
C ASP A 116 14.92 3.34 -3.84
N ASP A 117 13.99 2.92 -4.68
CA ASP A 117 13.65 3.57 -5.95
C ASP A 117 12.15 3.42 -6.24
N ASP A 118 11.35 3.35 -5.19
CA ASP A 118 9.91 3.23 -5.30
C ASP A 118 9.27 4.62 -5.38
N TRP A 119 8.62 4.91 -6.50
CA TRP A 119 7.97 6.20 -6.71
C TRP A 119 6.84 6.47 -5.68
N ARG A 120 6.23 5.43 -5.10
CA ARG A 120 5.20 5.54 -4.06
C ARG A 120 5.79 6.06 -2.76
N LEU A 121 6.97 5.58 -2.37
CA LEU A 121 7.71 6.11 -1.22
C LEU A 121 8.18 7.55 -1.46
N SER A 122 8.51 7.90 -2.70
CA SER A 122 8.77 9.29 -3.08
C SER A 122 7.53 10.17 -2.90
N TYR A 123 6.38 9.68 -3.32
CA TYR A 123 5.11 10.40 -3.19
C TYR A 123 4.70 10.59 -1.71
N LEU A 124 4.84 9.55 -0.89
CA LEU A 124 4.43 9.55 0.53
C LEU A 124 5.40 10.32 1.43
N TYR A 125 6.71 10.15 1.23
CA TYR A 125 7.74 10.59 2.17
C TYR A 125 8.76 11.56 1.56
N GLY A 126 8.66 11.90 0.28
CA GLY A 126 9.60 12.77 -0.41
C GLY A 126 10.96 12.12 -0.70
N ASN A 127 11.04 10.79 -0.74
CA ASN A 127 12.29 10.08 -1.05
C ASN A 127 12.73 10.37 -2.50
N TYR A 128 14.05 10.38 -2.72
CA TYR A 128 14.59 10.48 -4.08
C TYR A 128 14.25 9.23 -4.89
N VAL A 129 13.90 9.41 -6.15
CA VAL A 129 13.59 8.34 -7.08
C VAL A 129 14.24 8.61 -8.44
N THR A 130 14.76 7.56 -9.09
CA THR A 130 15.43 7.70 -10.39
C THR A 130 14.49 7.59 -11.59
N PHE A 131 13.31 7.03 -11.41
CA PHE A 131 12.36 6.68 -12.48
C PHE A 131 12.91 5.71 -13.53
N THR A 132 14.07 5.10 -13.32
CA THR A 132 14.68 4.20 -14.33
C THR A 132 14.03 2.82 -14.38
N ASN A 133 13.25 2.44 -13.36
CA ASN A 133 12.56 1.17 -13.28
C ASN A 133 11.01 1.32 -13.25
N VAL A 134 10.51 2.50 -13.58
CA VAL A 134 9.07 2.78 -13.68
C VAL A 134 8.54 2.27 -15.02
N THR A 135 7.42 1.55 -15.00
CA THR A 135 6.75 1.06 -16.21
C THR A 135 5.85 2.12 -16.81
N LYS A 136 5.39 1.90 -18.06
CA LYS A 136 4.46 2.83 -18.70
C LYS A 136 3.13 2.92 -17.95
N GLU A 137 2.63 1.77 -17.49
CA GLU A 137 1.38 1.67 -16.72
C GLU A 137 1.48 2.47 -15.41
N GLU A 138 2.65 2.44 -14.77
CA GLU A 138 2.89 3.23 -13.57
C GLU A 138 2.99 4.73 -13.85
N LEU A 139 3.61 5.12 -14.98
CA LEU A 139 3.62 6.52 -15.40
C LEU A 139 2.21 7.03 -15.70
N ASP A 140 1.41 6.25 -16.39
CA ASP A 140 0.01 6.58 -16.67
C ASP A 140 -0.76 6.77 -15.35
N ARG A 141 -0.57 5.87 -14.40
CA ARG A 141 -1.15 5.92 -13.06
C ARG A 141 -0.69 7.15 -12.24
N ILE A 142 0.57 7.56 -12.36
CA ILE A 142 1.09 8.80 -11.74
C ILE A 142 0.41 10.02 -12.35
N CYS A 143 0.24 10.04 -13.67
CA CYS A 143 -0.39 11.16 -14.38
C CYS A 143 -1.89 11.31 -14.06
N GLU A 144 -2.59 10.21 -13.76
CA GLU A 144 -4.00 10.21 -13.38
C GLU A 144 -4.24 10.77 -11.97
N ARG A 145 -3.22 10.71 -11.09
CA ARG A 145 -3.26 11.23 -9.71
C ARG A 145 -2.89 12.71 -9.64
N ARG A 146 -3.68 13.57 -10.21
CA ARG A 146 -3.45 15.03 -10.18
C ARG A 146 -4.31 15.74 -9.14
#